data_0fbca22c1b7315ee9a56659c78cd787f
#
_entry.id   0fbca22c1b7315ee9a56659c78cd787f
#
_cell.length_a   1.000
_cell.length_b   1.000
_cell.length_c   1.000
_cell.angle_alpha   90.00
_cell.angle_beta   90.00
_cell.angle_gamma   90.00
#
_symmetry.space_group_name_H-M   'P 1'
#
loop_
_entity.id
_entity.type
_entity.pdbx_description
1 polymer ?
#
loop_
_entity_poly.entity_id
_entity_poly.type
_entity_poly.pdbx_seq_one_letter_code
_entity_poly.pdbx_strand_id
1 'polypeptide(L)'
;KEKEKIKVDLNNDIEMALKNGETFEDIMKRIGTPEELAQEFNDNLGVVYKKSHKKLIIGIIIGVVAVIIAIVLYIQSLIPDINPLGTSGLYQESEVHQWNVEAIGYLNQNDYDSLHQMLSPNLRDRLDDILKAKNDLGELGNFEKITSEQSVEAKQKGELLVASEVVALYEKRSVTYTISFNESGQMVGIYMK
;
A
#
# COMPACT_ATOMS: atom_id res chain seq x y z
N LYS A 1 47.99 -2.43 23.16
CA LYS A 1 49.07 -2.95 24.07
C LYS A 1 49.77 -4.17 23.47
N GLU A 2 49.09 -5.23 23.09
CA GLU A 2 49.70 -6.45 22.51
C GLU A 2 50.40 -6.19 21.16
N LYS A 3 49.78 -5.49 20.24
CA LYS A 3 50.35 -5.10 18.95
C LYS A 3 51.68 -4.33 19.09
N GLU A 4 51.77 -3.45 20.07
CA GLU A 4 52.98 -2.66 20.36
C GLU A 4 54.10 -3.61 20.90
N LYS A 5 53.73 -4.55 21.77
CA LYS A 5 54.68 -5.52 22.31
C LYS A 5 55.26 -6.40 21.21
N ILE A 6 54.37 -6.96 20.34
CA ILE A 6 54.79 -7.79 19.19
C ILE A 6 55.75 -7.00 18.27
N LYS A 7 55.46 -5.75 18.01
CA LYS A 7 56.32 -4.90 17.16
C LYS A 7 57.69 -4.67 17.78
N VAL A 8 57.72 -4.46 19.09
CA VAL A 8 59.01 -4.30 19.82
C VAL A 8 59.80 -5.61 19.83
N ASP A 9 59.15 -6.74 20.12
CA ASP A 9 59.79 -8.04 20.14
C ASP A 9 60.37 -8.40 18.76
N LEU A 10 59.61 -8.19 17.69
CA LEU A 10 60.04 -8.41 16.30
C LEU A 10 61.24 -7.52 15.90
N ASN A 11 61.20 -6.24 16.28
CA ASN A 11 62.35 -5.33 16.02
C ASN A 11 63.60 -5.77 16.76
N ASN A 12 63.46 -6.22 18.02
CA ASN A 12 64.59 -6.71 18.80
C ASN A 12 65.20 -7.97 18.19
N ASP A 13 64.36 -8.90 17.70
CA ASP A 13 64.82 -10.13 17.05
C ASP A 13 65.58 -9.82 15.74
N ILE A 14 65.08 -8.88 14.94
CA ILE A 14 65.75 -8.46 13.70
C ILE A 14 67.09 -7.77 14.03
N GLU A 15 67.13 -6.87 15.04
CA GLU A 15 68.40 -6.22 15.45
C GLU A 15 69.44 -7.23 15.99
N MET A 16 69.02 -8.25 16.76
CA MET A 16 69.92 -9.25 17.26
C MET A 16 70.47 -10.12 16.14
N ALA A 17 69.62 -10.56 15.17
CA ALA A 17 70.07 -11.33 14.02
C ALA A 17 71.08 -10.57 13.14
N LEU A 18 70.83 -9.28 12.89
CA LEU A 18 71.80 -8.42 12.17
C LEU A 18 73.13 -8.31 12.91
N LYS A 19 73.13 -8.16 14.26
CA LYS A 19 74.33 -8.11 15.08
C LYS A 19 75.11 -9.44 15.07
N ASN A 20 74.41 -10.56 14.89
CA ASN A 20 75.02 -11.85 14.79
C ASN A 20 75.55 -12.19 13.37
N GLY A 21 75.43 -11.24 12.42
CA GLY A 21 75.97 -11.37 11.09
C GLY A 21 75.00 -12.04 10.08
N GLU A 22 73.74 -12.26 10.43
CA GLU A 22 72.71 -12.72 9.47
C GLU A 22 72.46 -11.63 8.42
N THR A 23 72.28 -12.02 7.16
CA THR A 23 71.91 -11.06 6.13
C THR A 23 70.42 -10.72 6.23
N PHE A 24 70.03 -9.53 5.78
CA PHE A 24 68.61 -9.15 5.76
C PHE A 24 67.73 -10.14 4.96
N GLU A 25 68.31 -10.75 3.90
CA GLU A 25 67.63 -11.71 3.06
C GLU A 25 67.37 -13.02 3.81
N ASP A 26 68.32 -13.47 4.65
CA ASP A 26 68.15 -14.68 5.47
C ASP A 26 67.15 -14.46 6.60
N ILE A 27 67.15 -13.26 7.19
CA ILE A 27 66.16 -12.85 8.21
C ILE A 27 64.76 -12.82 7.61
N MET A 28 64.58 -12.27 6.41
CA MET A 28 63.27 -12.23 5.72
C MET A 28 62.79 -13.63 5.33
N LYS A 29 63.69 -14.54 4.92
CA LYS A 29 63.34 -15.95 4.67
C LYS A 29 62.86 -16.70 5.92
N ARG A 30 63.42 -16.38 7.06
CA ARG A 30 63.10 -17.01 8.35
C ARG A 30 61.80 -16.42 8.96
N ILE A 31 61.59 -15.14 8.84
CA ILE A 31 60.44 -14.44 9.43
C ILE A 31 59.19 -14.51 8.52
N GLY A 32 59.39 -14.70 7.21
CA GLY A 32 58.31 -14.66 6.21
C GLY A 32 57.98 -13.27 5.73
N THR A 33 57.04 -13.19 4.80
CA THR A 33 56.53 -11.90 4.31
C THR A 33 55.67 -11.18 5.37
N PRO A 34 55.53 -9.87 5.30
CA PRO A 34 54.69 -9.14 6.22
C PRO A 34 53.24 -9.65 6.26
N GLU A 35 52.74 -10.17 5.13
CA GLU A 35 51.39 -10.74 5.02
C GLU A 35 51.30 -12.10 5.76
N GLU A 36 52.30 -12.98 5.58
CA GLU A 36 52.38 -14.30 6.27
C GLU A 36 52.48 -14.10 7.77
N LEU A 37 53.36 -13.20 8.21
CA LEU A 37 53.53 -12.85 9.62
C LEU A 37 52.25 -12.28 10.23
N ALA A 38 51.53 -11.37 9.51
CA ALA A 38 50.27 -10.81 9.95
C ALA A 38 49.18 -11.90 10.06
N GLN A 39 49.19 -12.88 9.16
CA GLN A 39 48.26 -13.99 9.19
C GLN A 39 48.49 -14.91 10.37
N GLU A 40 49.75 -15.28 10.62
CA GLU A 40 50.17 -16.11 11.77
C GLU A 40 49.83 -15.45 13.11
N PHE A 41 50.05 -14.15 13.24
CA PHE A 41 49.66 -13.41 14.45
C PHE A 41 48.13 -13.32 14.62
N ASN A 42 47.38 -13.14 13.56
CA ASN A 42 45.91 -13.12 13.63
C ASN A 42 45.36 -14.51 14.04
N ASP A 43 45.94 -15.60 13.54
CA ASP A 43 45.51 -16.94 13.87
C ASP A 43 45.86 -17.29 15.34
N ASN A 44 47.06 -16.88 15.81
CA ASN A 44 47.51 -17.11 17.19
C ASN A 44 46.74 -16.24 18.22
N LEU A 45 46.30 -15.07 17.85
CA LEU A 45 45.49 -14.16 18.71
C LEU A 45 44.01 -14.54 18.74
N GLY A 46 43.60 -15.62 18.05
CA GLY A 46 42.20 -16.05 18.02
C GLY A 46 41.25 -14.99 17.42
N VAL A 47 41.79 -14.10 16.57
CA VAL A 47 40.96 -13.11 15.87
C VAL A 47 40.16 -13.84 14.80
N VAL A 48 39.01 -14.36 15.22
CA VAL A 48 38.04 -14.89 14.27
C VAL A 48 37.61 -13.75 13.32
N TYR A 49 38.06 -13.83 12.08
CA TYR A 49 37.56 -12.94 11.02
C TYR A 49 36.06 -13.15 10.89
N LYS A 50 35.26 -12.32 11.53
CA LYS A 50 33.80 -12.30 11.35
C LYS A 50 33.55 -11.95 9.89
N LYS A 51 33.20 -12.97 9.07
CA LYS A 51 32.79 -12.75 7.68
C LYS A 51 31.76 -11.61 7.67
N SER A 52 32.11 -10.48 7.06
CA SER A 52 31.23 -9.32 7.01
C SER A 52 29.99 -9.65 6.18
N HIS A 53 28.88 -9.85 6.84
CA HIS A 53 27.57 -10.06 6.21
C HIS A 53 26.96 -8.76 5.66
N LYS A 54 27.76 -7.69 5.50
CA LYS A 54 27.28 -6.37 5.01
C LYS A 54 26.51 -6.49 3.69
N LYS A 55 26.99 -7.27 2.73
CA LYS A 55 26.30 -7.47 1.44
C LYS A 55 24.95 -8.16 1.61
N LEU A 56 24.86 -9.12 2.53
CA LEU A 56 23.62 -9.84 2.83
C LEU A 56 22.63 -8.91 3.54
N ILE A 57 23.08 -8.11 4.51
CA ILE A 57 22.25 -7.12 5.21
C ILE A 57 21.73 -6.06 4.24
N ILE A 58 22.58 -5.55 3.33
CA ILE A 58 22.17 -4.59 2.30
C ILE A 58 21.11 -5.22 1.37
N GLY A 59 21.29 -6.48 0.96
CA GLY A 59 20.31 -7.21 0.15
C GLY A 59 18.96 -7.34 0.84
N ILE A 60 18.95 -7.65 2.14
CA ILE A 60 17.72 -7.74 2.94
C ILE A 60 17.03 -6.36 3.02
N ILE A 61 17.79 -5.29 3.29
CA ILE A 61 17.24 -3.93 3.37
C ILE A 61 16.60 -3.53 2.03
N ILE A 62 17.29 -3.78 0.91
CA ILE A 62 16.74 -3.48 -0.42
C ILE A 62 15.45 -4.28 -0.66
N GLY A 63 15.42 -5.56 -0.30
CA GLY A 63 14.23 -6.40 -0.41
C GLY A 63 13.05 -5.88 0.40
N VAL A 64 13.28 -5.48 1.65
CA VAL A 64 12.24 -4.89 2.52
C VAL A 64 11.71 -3.58 1.94
N VAL A 65 12.60 -2.70 1.46
CA VAL A 65 12.20 -1.43 0.83
C VAL A 65 11.37 -1.69 -0.43
N ALA A 66 11.74 -2.64 -1.27
CA ALA A 66 10.98 -3.00 -2.47
C ALA A 66 9.57 -3.49 -2.12
N VAL A 67 9.43 -4.32 -1.07
CA VAL A 67 8.12 -4.80 -0.58
C VAL A 67 7.27 -3.63 -0.07
N ILE A 68 7.86 -2.71 0.69
CA ILE A 68 7.14 -1.52 1.19
C ILE A 68 6.65 -0.66 0.02
N ILE A 69 7.49 -0.42 -0.99
CA ILE A 69 7.09 0.34 -2.19
C ILE A 69 5.93 -0.36 -2.91
N ALA A 70 6.01 -1.68 -3.09
CA ALA A 70 4.93 -2.45 -3.73
C ALA A 70 3.61 -2.34 -2.95
N ILE A 71 3.66 -2.40 -1.61
CA ILE A 71 2.47 -2.22 -0.75
C ILE A 71 1.90 -0.80 -0.90
N VAL A 72 2.74 0.24 -0.91
CA VAL A 72 2.29 1.63 -1.08
C VAL A 72 1.62 1.82 -2.44
N LEU A 73 2.21 1.33 -3.52
CA LEU A 73 1.64 1.40 -4.87
C LEU A 73 0.30 0.62 -4.95
N TYR A 74 0.23 -0.55 -4.29
CA TYR A 74 -1.01 -1.31 -4.19
C TYR A 74 -2.10 -0.54 -3.46
N ILE A 75 -1.79 0.07 -2.31
CA ILE A 75 -2.75 0.90 -1.55
C ILE A 75 -3.20 2.10 -2.39
N GLN A 76 -2.28 2.79 -3.07
CA GLN A 76 -2.63 3.91 -3.95
C GLN A 76 -3.57 3.49 -5.08
N SER A 77 -3.42 2.27 -5.63
CA SER A 77 -4.31 1.76 -6.66
C SER A 77 -5.74 1.44 -6.17
N LEU A 78 -5.94 1.37 -4.86
CA LEU A 78 -7.26 1.15 -4.24
C LEU A 78 -8.01 2.46 -3.97
N ILE A 79 -7.30 3.59 -3.92
CA ILE A 79 -7.92 4.91 -3.70
C ILE A 79 -8.46 5.39 -5.05
N PRO A 80 -9.77 5.67 -5.16
CA PRO A 80 -10.33 6.18 -6.40
C PRO A 80 -9.86 7.62 -6.65
N ASP A 81 -9.57 7.95 -7.89
CA ASP A 81 -9.38 9.34 -8.33
C ASP A 81 -10.76 10.02 -8.38
N ILE A 82 -10.97 11.01 -7.54
CA ILE A 82 -12.24 11.73 -7.43
C ILE A 82 -12.13 13.06 -8.17
N ASN A 83 -13.08 13.31 -9.07
CA ASN A 83 -13.17 14.53 -9.85
C ASN A 83 -14.58 15.13 -9.74
N PRO A 84 -14.74 16.44 -9.95
CA PRO A 84 -16.08 17.05 -10.07
C PRO A 84 -16.89 16.39 -11.19
N LEU A 85 -18.21 16.30 -10.99
CA LEU A 85 -19.14 15.80 -12.00
C LEU A 85 -19.01 16.60 -13.31
N GLY A 86 -19.02 15.92 -14.45
CA GLY A 86 -18.86 16.51 -15.78
C GLY A 86 -17.41 16.64 -16.26
N THR A 87 -16.41 16.30 -15.41
CA THR A 87 -14.98 16.38 -15.80
C THR A 87 -14.63 15.45 -16.96
N SER A 88 -15.20 14.27 -17.01
CA SER A 88 -15.00 13.31 -18.09
C SER A 88 -15.78 13.64 -19.37
N GLY A 89 -16.85 14.43 -19.26
CA GLY A 89 -17.82 14.66 -20.31
C GLY A 89 -18.79 13.50 -20.57
N LEU A 90 -18.70 12.42 -19.79
CA LEU A 90 -19.56 11.22 -19.93
C LEU A 90 -20.84 11.34 -19.10
N TYR A 91 -20.82 12.06 -17.99
CA TYR A 91 -21.96 12.23 -17.10
C TYR A 91 -22.47 13.67 -17.15
N GLN A 92 -23.79 13.80 -17.31
CA GLN A 92 -24.46 15.09 -17.20
C GLN A 92 -25.21 15.18 -15.87
N GLU A 93 -25.18 16.34 -15.23
CA GLU A 93 -25.79 16.54 -13.92
C GLU A 93 -27.29 16.20 -13.92
N SER A 94 -28.01 16.56 -15.00
CA SER A 94 -29.45 16.28 -15.14
C SER A 94 -29.74 14.76 -15.23
N GLU A 95 -28.88 14.00 -15.91
CA GLU A 95 -29.05 12.55 -16.05
C GLU A 95 -28.78 11.84 -14.72
N VAL A 96 -27.68 12.22 -14.03
CA VAL A 96 -27.33 11.67 -12.73
C VAL A 96 -28.41 11.98 -11.70
N HIS A 97 -28.93 13.20 -11.70
CA HIS A 97 -30.08 13.59 -10.87
C HIS A 97 -31.30 12.70 -11.14
N GLN A 98 -31.64 12.49 -12.40
CA GLN A 98 -32.76 11.61 -12.78
C GLN A 98 -32.55 10.19 -12.26
N TRP A 99 -31.37 9.60 -12.44
CA TRP A 99 -31.07 8.28 -11.93
C TRP A 99 -31.20 8.16 -10.42
N ASN A 100 -30.76 9.18 -9.68
CA ASN A 100 -30.91 9.24 -8.22
C ASN A 100 -32.38 9.29 -7.80
N VAL A 101 -33.17 10.12 -8.46
CA VAL A 101 -34.63 10.26 -8.20
C VAL A 101 -35.35 8.95 -8.50
N GLU A 102 -35.06 8.30 -9.62
CA GLU A 102 -35.64 7.03 -10.01
C GLU A 102 -35.29 5.93 -9.01
N ALA A 103 -34.03 5.78 -8.65
CA ALA A 103 -33.56 4.79 -7.70
C ALA A 103 -34.26 4.89 -6.34
N ILE A 104 -34.30 6.11 -5.79
CA ILE A 104 -34.99 6.38 -4.53
C ILE A 104 -36.51 6.21 -4.67
N GLY A 105 -37.04 6.60 -5.80
CA GLY A 105 -38.47 6.43 -6.14
C GLY A 105 -38.89 4.95 -6.15
N TYR A 106 -38.14 4.10 -6.82
CA TYR A 106 -38.41 2.64 -6.87
C TYR A 106 -38.34 2.01 -5.47
N LEU A 107 -37.35 2.40 -4.68
CA LEU A 107 -37.26 1.95 -3.29
C LEU A 107 -38.46 2.38 -2.46
N ASN A 108 -38.92 3.63 -2.59
CA ASN A 108 -40.02 4.17 -1.82
C ASN A 108 -41.36 3.52 -2.20
N GLN A 109 -41.55 3.23 -3.49
CA GLN A 109 -42.78 2.63 -4.03
C GLN A 109 -42.78 1.11 -3.91
N ASN A 110 -41.68 0.48 -3.45
CA ASN A 110 -41.47 -0.96 -3.48
C ASN A 110 -41.55 -1.54 -4.90
N ASP A 111 -41.21 -0.74 -5.91
CA ASP A 111 -41.12 -1.16 -7.31
C ASP A 111 -39.77 -1.87 -7.53
N TYR A 112 -39.70 -3.11 -7.07
CA TYR A 112 -38.48 -3.89 -7.13
C TYR A 112 -38.16 -4.43 -8.53
N ASP A 113 -39.15 -4.50 -9.40
CA ASP A 113 -38.96 -4.89 -10.81
C ASP A 113 -38.21 -3.79 -11.57
N SER A 114 -38.63 -2.54 -11.43
CA SER A 114 -37.92 -1.38 -12.01
C SER A 114 -36.55 -1.19 -11.39
N LEU A 115 -36.46 -1.33 -10.08
CA LEU A 115 -35.16 -1.30 -9.38
C LEU A 115 -34.20 -2.36 -9.92
N HIS A 116 -34.67 -3.62 -10.06
CA HIS A 116 -33.87 -4.72 -10.58
C HIS A 116 -33.35 -4.46 -12.00
N GLN A 117 -34.16 -3.81 -12.88
CA GLN A 117 -33.73 -3.44 -14.22
C GLN A 117 -32.62 -2.37 -14.20
N MET A 118 -32.64 -1.47 -13.23
CA MET A 118 -31.63 -0.43 -13.05
C MET A 118 -30.30 -0.97 -12.49
N LEU A 119 -30.31 -2.14 -11.81
CA LEU A 119 -29.10 -2.72 -11.22
C LEU A 119 -28.16 -3.29 -12.30
N SER A 120 -26.86 -3.11 -12.12
CA SER A 120 -25.85 -3.84 -12.87
C SER A 120 -25.94 -5.36 -12.60
N PRO A 121 -25.45 -6.23 -13.50
CA PRO A 121 -25.51 -7.67 -13.30
C PRO A 121 -25.00 -8.13 -11.94
N ASN A 122 -23.85 -7.61 -11.50
CA ASN A 122 -23.25 -7.97 -10.21
C ASN A 122 -24.08 -7.53 -8.99
N LEU A 123 -24.84 -6.44 -9.12
CA LEU A 123 -25.66 -5.92 -8.04
C LEU A 123 -27.04 -6.57 -7.99
N ARG A 124 -27.53 -7.12 -9.11
CA ARG A 124 -28.80 -7.87 -9.16
C ARG A 124 -28.80 -9.09 -8.25
N ASP A 125 -27.68 -9.81 -8.19
CA ASP A 125 -27.50 -10.96 -7.31
C ASP A 125 -27.56 -10.59 -5.82
N ARG A 126 -27.44 -9.29 -5.52
CA ARG A 126 -27.47 -8.74 -4.15
C ARG A 126 -28.73 -7.92 -3.85
N LEU A 127 -29.77 -8.04 -4.64
CA LEU A 127 -31.02 -7.31 -4.41
C LEU A 127 -31.58 -7.54 -2.99
N ASP A 128 -31.53 -8.77 -2.50
CA ASP A 128 -31.99 -9.11 -1.15
C ASP A 128 -31.21 -8.35 -0.06
N ASP A 129 -29.90 -8.12 -0.25
CA ASP A 129 -29.08 -7.32 0.67
C ASP A 129 -29.56 -5.86 0.68
N ILE A 130 -29.90 -5.32 -0.51
CA ILE A 130 -30.41 -3.93 -0.64
C ILE A 130 -31.76 -3.80 0.08
N LEU A 131 -32.65 -4.76 -0.13
CA LEU A 131 -33.97 -4.76 0.50
C LEU A 131 -33.86 -4.93 2.04
N LYS A 132 -32.93 -5.74 2.49
CA LYS A 132 -32.63 -5.89 3.92
C LYS A 132 -32.12 -4.56 4.50
N ALA A 133 -31.15 -3.93 3.84
CA ALA A 133 -30.61 -2.62 4.29
C ALA A 133 -31.71 -1.56 4.35
N LYS A 134 -32.65 -1.55 3.39
CA LYS A 134 -33.82 -0.67 3.42
C LYS A 134 -34.69 -0.96 4.65
N ASN A 135 -34.98 -2.21 4.92
CA ASN A 135 -35.81 -2.62 6.07
C ASN A 135 -35.14 -2.28 7.40
N ASP A 136 -33.81 -2.38 7.48
CA ASP A 136 -33.01 -2.04 8.66
C ASP A 136 -33.06 -0.52 9.01
N LEU A 137 -33.45 0.35 8.06
CA LEU A 137 -33.73 1.76 8.32
C LEU A 137 -34.96 1.95 9.24
N GLY A 138 -35.83 0.97 9.35
CA GLY A 138 -37.06 1.04 10.13
C GLY A 138 -38.15 1.91 9.45
N GLU A 139 -39.09 2.37 10.27
CA GLU A 139 -40.21 3.17 9.76
C GLU A 139 -39.77 4.60 9.43
N LEU A 140 -39.83 4.98 8.16
CA LEU A 140 -39.47 6.29 7.68
C LEU A 140 -40.70 7.23 7.59
N GLY A 141 -41.90 6.71 7.42
CA GLY A 141 -43.08 7.47 6.99
C GLY A 141 -43.05 7.77 5.50
N ASN A 142 -43.87 8.73 5.08
CA ASN A 142 -43.95 9.13 3.67
C ASN A 142 -42.67 9.86 3.24
N PHE A 143 -42.23 9.60 2.01
CA PHE A 143 -41.18 10.40 1.37
C PHE A 143 -41.71 11.82 1.08
N GLU A 144 -40.92 12.82 1.44
CA GLU A 144 -41.30 14.22 1.22
C GLU A 144 -40.53 14.84 0.05
N LYS A 145 -39.20 14.82 0.12
CA LYS A 145 -38.33 15.44 -0.90
C LYS A 145 -36.87 15.05 -0.74
N ILE A 146 -36.08 15.27 -1.76
CA ILE A 146 -34.62 15.35 -1.70
C ILE A 146 -34.22 16.73 -1.18
N THR A 147 -33.40 16.80 -0.15
CA THR A 147 -32.95 18.05 0.49
C THR A 147 -31.51 18.41 0.11
N SER A 148 -30.70 17.45 -0.28
CA SER A 148 -29.33 17.67 -0.74
C SER A 148 -28.92 16.56 -1.69
N GLU A 149 -28.15 16.93 -2.71
CA GLU A 149 -27.54 16.01 -3.66
C GLU A 149 -26.16 16.53 -4.03
N GLN A 150 -25.15 15.68 -3.94
CA GLN A 150 -23.79 15.96 -4.37
C GLN A 150 -23.27 14.74 -5.13
N SER A 151 -22.74 14.96 -6.33
CA SER A 151 -22.25 13.91 -7.19
C SER A 151 -20.83 14.21 -7.64
N VAL A 152 -20.01 13.16 -7.70
CA VAL A 152 -18.61 13.20 -8.14
C VAL A 152 -18.34 12.07 -9.10
N GLU A 153 -17.38 12.27 -9.99
CA GLU A 153 -16.84 11.20 -10.82
C GLU A 153 -15.73 10.51 -10.05
N ALA A 154 -15.74 9.19 -10.01
CA ALA A 154 -14.75 8.37 -9.35
C ALA A 154 -14.16 7.36 -10.32
N LYS A 155 -12.84 7.40 -10.53
CA LYS A 155 -12.14 6.38 -11.33
C LYS A 155 -11.51 5.37 -10.40
N GLN A 156 -11.97 4.12 -10.48
CA GLN A 156 -11.46 3.02 -9.67
C GLN A 156 -11.16 1.80 -10.57
N LYS A 157 -9.96 1.27 -10.45
CA LYS A 157 -9.49 0.09 -11.23
C LYS A 157 -9.66 0.23 -12.75
N GLY A 158 -9.59 1.48 -13.24
CA GLY A 158 -9.74 1.78 -14.67
C GLY A 158 -11.16 2.02 -15.13
N GLU A 159 -12.18 1.76 -14.30
CA GLU A 159 -13.58 2.07 -14.57
C GLU A 159 -13.93 3.46 -14.04
N LEU A 160 -14.68 4.21 -14.83
CA LEU A 160 -15.22 5.49 -14.43
C LEU A 160 -16.65 5.29 -13.93
N LEU A 161 -16.93 5.80 -12.74
CA LEU A 161 -18.22 5.72 -12.08
C LEU A 161 -18.64 7.13 -11.67
N VAL A 162 -19.92 7.36 -11.52
CA VAL A 162 -20.43 8.52 -10.78
C VAL A 162 -20.95 8.05 -9.44
N ALA A 163 -20.57 8.74 -8.37
CA ALA A 163 -21.03 8.49 -7.00
C ALA A 163 -21.78 9.73 -6.50
N SER A 164 -23.00 9.51 -6.02
CA SER A 164 -23.89 10.53 -5.50
C SER A 164 -24.17 10.31 -4.03
N GLU A 165 -24.06 11.35 -3.22
CA GLU A 165 -24.62 11.40 -1.88
C GLU A 165 -25.93 12.22 -1.94
N VAL A 166 -27.05 11.55 -1.63
CA VAL A 166 -28.40 12.13 -1.71
C VAL A 166 -29.05 12.05 -0.33
N VAL A 167 -29.48 13.18 0.18
CA VAL A 167 -30.24 13.25 1.44
C VAL A 167 -31.73 13.38 1.14
N ALA A 168 -32.48 12.35 1.48
CA ALA A 168 -33.93 12.30 1.34
C ALA A 168 -34.60 12.53 2.70
N LEU A 169 -35.56 13.45 2.70
CA LEU A 169 -36.40 13.74 3.86
C LEU A 169 -37.67 12.88 3.80
N TYR A 170 -37.95 12.21 4.90
CA TYR A 170 -39.16 11.47 5.16
C TYR A 170 -39.88 12.07 6.36
N GLU A 171 -41.11 11.72 6.52
CA GLU A 171 -41.97 12.23 7.60
C GLU A 171 -41.37 12.06 9.01
N LYS A 172 -40.65 10.95 9.27
CA LYS A 172 -40.07 10.65 10.60
C LYS A 172 -38.59 10.99 10.71
N ARG A 173 -37.81 10.97 9.63
CA ARG A 173 -36.37 11.20 9.63
C ARG A 173 -35.81 11.42 8.23
N SER A 174 -34.59 11.87 8.13
CA SER A 174 -33.81 11.88 6.88
C SER A 174 -33.01 10.60 6.71
N VAL A 175 -32.82 10.18 5.48
CA VAL A 175 -31.96 9.09 5.06
C VAL A 175 -30.92 9.61 4.06
N THR A 176 -29.68 9.27 4.28
CA THR A 176 -28.60 9.54 3.32
C THR A 176 -28.36 8.30 2.49
N TYR A 177 -28.51 8.45 1.18
CA TYR A 177 -28.21 7.44 0.18
C TYR A 177 -26.85 7.77 -0.44
N THR A 178 -25.95 6.78 -0.53
CA THR A 178 -24.77 6.85 -1.39
C THR A 178 -24.99 5.89 -2.53
N ILE A 179 -25.18 6.40 -3.74
CA ILE A 179 -25.53 5.62 -4.93
C ILE A 179 -24.42 5.79 -5.96
N SER A 180 -24.02 4.71 -6.61
CA SER A 180 -23.02 4.76 -7.68
C SER A 180 -23.57 4.16 -8.96
N PHE A 181 -23.28 4.82 -10.09
CA PHE A 181 -23.70 4.37 -11.43
C PHE A 181 -22.48 4.24 -12.35
N ASN A 182 -22.56 3.32 -13.29
CA ASN A 182 -21.60 3.19 -14.39
C ASN A 182 -21.98 4.12 -15.55
N GLU A 183 -21.15 4.12 -16.61
CA GLU A 183 -21.35 4.95 -17.81
C GLU A 183 -22.68 4.66 -18.56
N SER A 184 -23.28 3.50 -18.34
CA SER A 184 -24.57 3.12 -18.93
C SER A 184 -25.75 3.47 -18.05
N GLY A 185 -25.58 4.20 -16.96
CA GLY A 185 -26.64 4.55 -16.00
C GLY A 185 -27.10 3.38 -15.14
N GLN A 186 -26.39 2.25 -15.15
CA GLN A 186 -26.72 1.12 -14.28
C GLN A 186 -26.14 1.35 -12.89
N MET A 187 -26.97 1.11 -11.87
CA MET A 187 -26.53 1.17 -10.48
C MET A 187 -25.53 0.04 -10.18
N VAL A 188 -24.34 0.41 -9.71
CA VAL A 188 -23.26 -0.52 -9.33
C VAL A 188 -23.05 -0.61 -7.83
N GLY A 189 -23.64 0.29 -7.07
CA GLY A 189 -23.58 0.30 -5.61
C GLY A 189 -24.64 1.19 -4.99
N ILE A 190 -25.14 0.78 -3.83
CA ILE A 190 -26.03 1.58 -2.99
C ILE A 190 -25.76 1.32 -1.52
N TYR A 191 -25.70 2.37 -0.74
CA TYR A 191 -25.62 2.35 0.70
C TYR A 191 -26.62 3.35 1.29
N MET A 192 -27.22 3.01 2.43
CA MET A 192 -28.25 3.79 3.10
C MET A 192 -27.95 3.90 4.59
N LYS A 193 -28.11 5.09 5.17
CA LYS A 193 -27.92 5.33 6.60
C LYS A 193 -28.85 6.41 7.12
#